data_c04a0aec0779999b421d861395aa0add
#
_entry.id   c04a0aec0779999b421d861395aa0add
#
_cell.length_a   1.000
_cell.length_b   1.000
_cell.length_c   1.000
_cell.angle_alpha   90.00
_cell.angle_beta   90.00
_cell.angle_gamma   90.00
#
_symmetry.space_group_name_H-M   'P 1'
#
loop_
_entity.id
_entity.type
_entity.pdbx_description
1 polymer ?
#
loop_
_entity_poly.entity_id
_entity_poly.type
_entity_poly.pdbx_seq_one_letter_code
_entity_poly.pdbx_strand_id
1 'polypeptide(L)'
;MKIKNILVSQPAPAVIEKSPYNELISKYHIRAQFHPFIKVEGVSLKEFRSQRIEILDHTAVIFTSRTTIDSFFRICEEARITVPEGMKYFCNTEAVALYLQKYIVYRKRKIFFADGTFANFMELLNKHKEENFLLTVSEPHKPEMPLAMEKHHLKFDKVVFARTVSADLSDINVNDYDILAFYSPSEITSLIGAFPEIGPNTKIATFGHNTTQAALNNGLVVSVMAPSPEAPSMTKALELYIKKVNAGEEVAPITLDGQSPGQAYIQAQDAKAIKRKPAVKSAAKSSTVKTATTKTTAAKTTAAKTAATTATAKKSRVSTPSK
;
A
#
# COMPACT_ATOMS: atom_id res chain seq x y z
N MET A 1 -14.05 -36.74 -0.66
CA MET A 1 -13.40 -36.12 -1.83
C MET A 1 -11.89 -36.25 -1.62
N LYS A 2 -11.08 -36.63 -2.61
CA LYS A 2 -9.61 -36.66 -2.45
C LYS A 2 -9.00 -35.43 -3.07
N ILE A 3 -8.18 -34.69 -2.31
CA ILE A 3 -7.44 -33.53 -2.80
C ILE A 3 -6.35 -33.99 -3.77
N LYS A 4 -6.32 -33.47 -4.99
CA LYS A 4 -5.34 -33.83 -6.04
C LYS A 4 -4.61 -32.61 -6.60
N ASN A 5 -5.29 -31.49 -6.79
CA ASN A 5 -4.76 -30.31 -7.45
C ASN A 5 -4.80 -29.10 -6.52
N ILE A 6 -3.65 -28.44 -6.35
CA ILE A 6 -3.52 -27.20 -5.57
C ILE A 6 -2.94 -26.12 -6.46
N LEU A 7 -3.56 -24.95 -6.51
CA LEU A 7 -3.01 -23.74 -7.11
C LEU A 7 -2.46 -22.83 -6.02
N VAL A 8 -1.21 -22.44 -6.17
CA VAL A 8 -0.51 -21.51 -5.26
C VAL A 8 -0.34 -20.17 -5.97
N SER A 9 -0.84 -19.10 -5.37
CA SER A 9 -0.89 -17.74 -5.95
C SER A 9 0.47 -17.04 -6.01
N GLN A 10 1.56 -17.79 -5.91
CA GLN A 10 2.93 -17.27 -5.94
C GLN A 10 3.68 -17.73 -7.20
N PRO A 11 4.78 -17.02 -7.56
CA PRO A 11 5.68 -17.50 -8.61
C PRO A 11 6.23 -18.89 -8.29
N ALA A 12 6.46 -19.68 -9.35
CA ALA A 12 7.08 -21.00 -9.20
C ALA A 12 8.47 -20.87 -8.54
N PRO A 13 8.80 -21.75 -7.58
CA PRO A 13 10.15 -21.80 -7.03
C PRO A 13 11.14 -22.22 -8.11
N ALA A 14 12.36 -21.69 -8.06
CA ALA A 14 13.41 -22.01 -9.04
C ALA A 14 13.73 -23.51 -9.09
N VAL A 15 13.60 -24.20 -7.96
CA VAL A 15 13.81 -25.66 -7.83
C VAL A 15 12.67 -26.20 -6.98
N ILE A 16 11.74 -26.93 -7.59
CA ILE A 16 10.54 -27.44 -6.93
C ILE A 16 10.87 -28.44 -5.81
N GLU A 17 11.92 -29.24 -5.99
CA GLU A 17 12.38 -30.26 -5.05
C GLU A 17 12.88 -29.64 -3.72
N LYS A 18 13.33 -28.39 -3.76
CA LYS A 18 13.74 -27.60 -2.57
C LYS A 18 12.60 -26.80 -1.99
N SER A 19 11.44 -26.79 -2.64
CA SER A 19 10.27 -26.07 -2.14
C SER A 19 9.66 -26.79 -0.94
N PRO A 20 9.11 -26.07 0.05
CA PRO A 20 8.31 -26.66 1.13
C PRO A 20 7.09 -27.45 0.64
N TYR A 21 6.66 -27.23 -0.61
CA TYR A 21 5.56 -27.99 -1.24
C TYR A 21 5.95 -29.38 -1.70
N ASN A 22 7.24 -29.64 -1.91
CA ASN A 22 7.71 -30.95 -2.41
C ASN A 22 7.33 -32.11 -1.48
N GLU A 23 7.34 -31.89 -0.18
CA GLU A 23 6.91 -32.91 0.80
C GLU A 23 5.42 -33.27 0.61
N LEU A 24 4.55 -32.27 0.40
CA LEU A 24 3.14 -32.50 0.13
C LEU A 24 2.91 -33.23 -1.19
N ILE A 25 3.63 -32.83 -2.25
CA ILE A 25 3.55 -33.44 -3.58
C ILE A 25 3.90 -34.93 -3.48
N SER A 26 5.03 -35.24 -2.86
CA SER A 26 5.54 -36.61 -2.76
C SER A 26 4.70 -37.48 -1.86
N LYS A 27 4.27 -36.98 -0.71
CA LYS A 27 3.57 -37.75 0.33
C LYS A 27 2.11 -38.04 0.00
N TYR A 28 1.42 -37.09 -0.63
CA TYR A 28 -0.02 -37.20 -0.93
C TYR A 28 -0.33 -37.40 -2.41
N HIS A 29 0.71 -37.46 -3.27
CA HIS A 29 0.59 -37.56 -4.72
C HIS A 29 -0.31 -36.51 -5.32
N ILE A 30 -0.14 -35.26 -4.84
CA ILE A 30 -0.86 -34.09 -5.32
C ILE A 30 -0.05 -33.35 -6.38
N ARG A 31 -0.75 -32.58 -7.24
CA ARG A 31 -0.16 -31.63 -8.16
C ARG A 31 -0.24 -30.25 -7.56
N ALA A 32 0.89 -29.60 -7.30
CA ALA A 32 0.95 -28.21 -6.94
C ALA A 32 1.37 -27.37 -8.14
N GLN A 33 0.49 -26.50 -8.61
CA GLN A 33 0.77 -25.53 -9.66
C GLN A 33 0.97 -24.16 -9.03
N PHE A 34 1.95 -23.42 -9.54
CA PHE A 34 2.27 -22.07 -9.09
C PHE A 34 1.93 -21.09 -10.19
N HIS A 35 1.16 -20.07 -9.86
CA HIS A 35 0.84 -18.98 -10.77
C HIS A 35 0.65 -17.68 -9.98
N PRO A 36 1.43 -16.63 -10.27
CA PRO A 36 1.28 -15.38 -9.56
C PRO A 36 -0.04 -14.70 -9.93
N PHE A 37 -0.84 -14.32 -8.92
CA PHE A 37 -2.10 -13.59 -9.10
C PHE A 37 -1.91 -12.09 -9.15
N ILE A 38 -0.72 -11.61 -8.76
CA ILE A 38 -0.35 -10.21 -8.77
C ILE A 38 1.04 -10.04 -9.34
N LYS A 39 1.30 -8.87 -9.91
CA LYS A 39 2.65 -8.42 -10.31
C LYS A 39 2.87 -6.99 -9.83
N VAL A 40 4.13 -6.64 -9.61
CA VAL A 40 4.51 -5.28 -9.26
C VAL A 40 5.07 -4.61 -10.51
N GLU A 41 4.44 -3.54 -10.94
CA GLU A 41 4.84 -2.76 -12.12
C GLU A 41 5.26 -1.35 -11.71
N GLY A 42 6.21 -0.78 -12.45
CA GLY A 42 6.55 0.64 -12.33
C GLY A 42 5.45 1.51 -12.94
N VAL A 43 5.15 2.64 -12.31
CA VAL A 43 4.18 3.61 -12.86
C VAL A 43 4.71 4.24 -14.16
N SER A 44 3.81 4.60 -15.07
CA SER A 44 4.18 5.31 -16.29
C SER A 44 4.62 6.76 -16.00
N LEU A 45 5.36 7.38 -16.93
CA LEU A 45 5.74 8.79 -16.83
C LEU A 45 4.50 9.71 -16.72
N LYS A 46 3.40 9.37 -17.40
CA LYS A 46 2.14 10.12 -17.32
C LYS A 46 1.55 10.08 -15.91
N GLU A 47 1.52 8.91 -15.29
CA GLU A 47 1.05 8.73 -13.90
C GLU A 47 1.98 9.43 -12.90
N PHE A 48 3.29 9.36 -13.10
CA PHE A 48 4.24 10.10 -12.27
C PHE A 48 3.96 11.61 -12.34
N ARG A 49 3.84 12.18 -13.54
CA ARG A 49 3.54 13.62 -13.71
C ARG A 49 2.20 14.04 -13.09
N SER A 50 1.21 13.15 -13.05
CA SER A 50 -0.07 13.45 -12.42
C SER A 50 0.01 13.65 -10.91
N GLN A 51 1.07 13.16 -10.26
CA GLN A 51 1.33 13.35 -8.82
C GLN A 51 1.87 14.75 -8.49
N ARG A 52 2.31 15.53 -9.49
CA ARG A 52 2.78 16.92 -9.36
C ARG A 52 3.93 17.09 -8.37
N ILE A 53 4.87 16.15 -8.38
CA ILE A 53 6.07 16.16 -7.53
C ILE A 53 7.29 16.33 -8.42
N GLU A 54 8.15 17.30 -8.05
CA GLU A 54 9.39 17.58 -8.74
C GLU A 54 10.56 16.89 -8.03
N ILE A 55 11.23 15.96 -8.72
CA ILE A 55 12.36 15.20 -8.14
C ILE A 55 13.49 16.13 -7.70
N LEU A 56 13.73 17.20 -8.47
CA LEU A 56 14.85 18.11 -8.24
C LEU A 56 14.68 19.04 -7.04
N ASP A 57 13.48 19.15 -6.49
CA ASP A 57 13.21 19.92 -5.26
C ASP A 57 13.69 19.18 -4.00
N HIS A 58 14.13 17.92 -4.15
CA HIS A 58 14.57 17.09 -3.05
C HIS A 58 16.08 16.92 -3.02
N THR A 59 16.62 16.78 -1.81
CA THR A 59 18.04 16.56 -1.57
C THR A 59 18.40 15.09 -1.33
N ALA A 60 17.38 14.28 -1.00
CA ALA A 60 17.51 12.88 -0.67
C ALA A 60 16.33 12.03 -1.17
N VAL A 61 16.61 10.79 -1.57
CA VAL A 61 15.58 9.82 -1.98
C VAL A 61 15.58 8.63 -1.04
N ILE A 62 14.41 8.19 -0.61
CA ILE A 62 14.22 7.01 0.23
C ILE A 62 13.74 5.83 -0.63
N PHE A 63 14.50 4.74 -0.60
CA PHE A 63 14.17 3.48 -1.29
C PHE A 63 13.95 2.33 -0.30
N THR A 64 12.86 1.62 -0.46
CA THR A 64 12.52 0.43 0.33
C THR A 64 12.47 -0.85 -0.51
N SER A 65 12.58 -0.74 -1.85
CA SER A 65 12.54 -1.89 -2.77
C SER A 65 13.37 -1.64 -4.03
N ARG A 66 13.79 -2.73 -4.68
CA ARG A 66 14.49 -2.66 -5.97
C ARG A 66 13.59 -2.13 -7.09
N THR A 67 12.31 -2.49 -7.07
CA THR A 67 11.33 -2.04 -8.08
C THR A 67 11.15 -0.52 -8.08
N THR A 68 11.15 0.12 -6.90
CA THR A 68 11.06 1.58 -6.82
C THR A 68 12.36 2.26 -7.31
N ILE A 69 13.54 1.62 -7.14
CA ILE A 69 14.80 2.08 -7.72
C ILE A 69 14.74 2.02 -9.24
N ASP A 70 14.38 0.86 -9.81
CA ASP A 70 14.27 0.69 -11.27
C ASP A 70 13.30 1.72 -11.87
N SER A 71 12.15 1.91 -11.22
CA SER A 71 11.12 2.87 -11.68
C SER A 71 11.59 4.32 -11.57
N PHE A 72 12.28 4.68 -10.50
CA PHE A 72 12.82 6.03 -10.31
C PHE A 72 13.79 6.41 -11.43
N PHE A 73 14.81 5.56 -11.68
CA PHE A 73 15.79 5.87 -12.71
C PHE A 73 15.20 5.82 -14.11
N ARG A 74 14.28 4.89 -14.40
CA ARG A 74 13.54 4.86 -15.67
C ARG A 74 12.74 6.15 -15.87
N ILE A 75 12.01 6.63 -14.85
CA ILE A 75 11.27 7.90 -14.92
C ILE A 75 12.20 9.09 -15.12
N CYS A 76 13.35 9.12 -14.45
CA CYS A 76 14.35 10.16 -14.65
C CYS A 76 14.84 10.18 -16.11
N GLU A 77 15.12 9.01 -16.69
CA GLU A 77 15.54 8.87 -18.08
C GLU A 77 14.44 9.33 -19.07
N GLU A 78 13.22 8.81 -18.93
CA GLU A 78 12.07 9.16 -19.76
C GLU A 78 11.70 10.65 -19.66
N ALA A 79 11.84 11.25 -18.48
CA ALA A 79 11.56 12.66 -18.25
C ALA A 79 12.76 13.58 -18.60
N ARG A 80 13.92 13.02 -18.96
CA ARG A 80 15.19 13.72 -19.18
C ARG A 80 15.66 14.52 -17.94
N ILE A 81 15.44 13.96 -16.76
CA ILE A 81 15.87 14.54 -15.49
C ILE A 81 17.28 14.03 -15.18
N THR A 82 18.24 14.94 -15.10
CA THR A 82 19.59 14.61 -14.62
C THR A 82 19.60 14.71 -13.10
N VAL A 83 19.75 13.56 -12.42
CA VAL A 83 19.82 13.51 -10.96
C VAL A 83 21.11 14.20 -10.47
N PRO A 84 21.01 15.20 -9.58
CA PRO A 84 22.16 15.96 -9.10
C PRO A 84 23.20 15.07 -8.42
N GLU A 85 24.49 15.38 -8.61
CA GLU A 85 25.56 14.68 -7.91
C GLU A 85 25.47 14.78 -6.39
N GLY A 86 24.82 15.83 -5.87
CA GLY A 86 24.57 16.04 -4.43
C GLY A 86 23.50 15.12 -3.84
N MET A 87 22.65 14.51 -4.65
CA MET A 87 21.55 13.66 -4.20
C MET A 87 22.03 12.53 -3.30
N LYS A 88 21.40 12.41 -2.13
CA LYS A 88 21.63 11.33 -1.17
C LYS A 88 20.57 10.25 -1.30
N TYR A 89 20.91 9.02 -0.91
CA TYR A 89 20.03 7.86 -1.04
C TYR A 89 19.96 7.13 0.29
N PHE A 90 18.74 6.90 0.77
CA PHE A 90 18.46 6.22 2.02
C PHE A 90 17.72 4.91 1.75
N CYS A 91 18.30 3.80 2.18
CA CYS A 91 17.77 2.47 1.92
C CYS A 91 17.45 1.75 3.24
N ASN A 92 16.34 1.02 3.25
CA ASN A 92 15.95 0.26 4.43
C ASN A 92 16.90 -0.92 4.73
N THR A 93 17.60 -1.44 3.70
CA THR A 93 18.55 -2.56 3.83
C THR A 93 19.79 -2.34 2.98
N GLU A 94 20.90 -3.01 3.37
CA GLU A 94 22.12 -3.04 2.57
C GLU A 94 21.89 -3.62 1.16
N ALA A 95 21.07 -4.66 1.03
CA ALA A 95 20.76 -5.28 -0.25
C ALA A 95 20.08 -4.33 -1.25
N VAL A 96 19.25 -3.41 -0.75
CA VAL A 96 18.63 -2.33 -1.55
C VAL A 96 19.68 -1.27 -1.90
N ALA A 97 20.54 -0.90 -0.95
CA ALA A 97 21.61 0.07 -1.16
C ALA A 97 22.63 -0.41 -2.21
N LEU A 98 23.04 -1.68 -2.14
CA LEU A 98 23.93 -2.28 -3.13
C LEU A 98 23.30 -2.35 -4.53
N TYR A 99 21.98 -2.50 -4.62
CA TYR A 99 21.29 -2.51 -5.91
C TYR A 99 21.37 -1.19 -6.66
N LEU A 100 21.57 -0.05 -5.97
CA LEU A 100 21.79 1.26 -6.59
C LEU A 100 23.01 1.29 -7.51
N GLN A 101 23.98 0.38 -7.33
CA GLN A 101 25.17 0.28 -8.20
C GLN A 101 24.83 0.00 -9.67
N LYS A 102 23.63 -0.51 -9.95
CA LYS A 102 23.10 -0.66 -11.31
C LYS A 102 22.99 0.68 -12.06
N TYR A 103 22.78 1.78 -11.32
CA TYR A 103 22.47 3.09 -11.87
C TYR A 103 23.50 4.17 -11.54
N ILE A 104 24.16 4.06 -10.38
CA ILE A 104 25.08 5.08 -9.88
C ILE A 104 26.35 4.45 -9.30
N VAL A 105 27.44 5.23 -9.31
CA VAL A 105 28.66 4.82 -8.63
C VAL A 105 28.44 4.85 -7.11
N TYR A 106 28.71 3.71 -6.46
CA TYR A 106 28.55 3.59 -5.02
C TYR A 106 29.54 4.50 -4.28
N ARG A 107 29.03 5.43 -3.48
CA ARG A 107 29.81 6.34 -2.65
C ARG A 107 29.24 6.34 -1.23
N LYS A 108 30.02 5.89 -0.23
CA LYS A 108 29.61 5.80 1.19
C LYS A 108 29.02 7.11 1.75
N ARG A 109 29.47 8.26 1.28
CA ARG A 109 28.98 9.58 1.71
C ARG A 109 27.59 9.97 1.14
N LYS A 110 27.08 9.21 0.17
CA LYS A 110 25.80 9.49 -0.51
C LYS A 110 24.76 8.40 -0.30
N ILE A 111 25.18 7.18 0.01
CA ILE A 111 24.32 6.03 0.15
C ILE A 111 24.34 5.56 1.59
N PHE A 112 23.20 5.64 2.24
CA PHE A 112 22.98 5.28 3.62
C PHE A 112 22.00 4.12 3.69
N PHE A 113 22.18 3.19 4.60
CA PHE A 113 21.26 2.07 4.77
C PHE A 113 21.15 1.64 6.24
N ALA A 114 20.00 1.04 6.55
CA ALA A 114 19.74 0.42 7.85
C ALA A 114 19.82 -1.12 7.73
N ASP A 115 19.55 -1.80 8.81
CA ASP A 115 19.59 -3.26 8.94
C ASP A 115 18.27 -3.97 8.56
N GLY A 116 17.31 -3.23 8.03
CA GLY A 116 15.99 -3.72 7.68
C GLY A 116 14.94 -3.54 8.78
N THR A 117 15.33 -3.15 9.99
CA THR A 117 14.37 -2.82 11.05
C THR A 117 13.82 -1.42 10.87
N PHE A 118 12.52 -1.25 11.12
CA PHE A 118 11.85 0.04 11.00
C PHE A 118 12.45 1.09 11.95
N ALA A 119 12.75 0.69 13.19
CA ALA A 119 13.30 1.59 14.22
C ALA A 119 14.66 2.16 13.81
N ASN A 120 15.59 1.31 13.37
CA ASN A 120 16.94 1.75 12.95
C ASN A 120 16.90 2.57 11.67
N PHE A 121 15.93 2.30 10.78
CA PHE A 121 15.74 3.11 9.60
C PHE A 121 15.23 4.52 9.94
N MET A 122 14.27 4.64 10.84
CA MET A 122 13.80 5.93 11.33
C MET A 122 14.89 6.71 12.09
N GLU A 123 15.73 6.03 12.88
CA GLU A 123 16.89 6.66 13.54
C GLU A 123 17.88 7.21 12.51
N LEU A 124 18.16 6.45 11.44
CA LEU A 124 19.00 6.88 10.34
C LEU A 124 18.47 8.15 9.68
N LEU A 125 17.16 8.21 9.35
CA LEU A 125 16.54 9.39 8.75
C LEU A 125 16.58 10.60 9.70
N ASN A 126 16.37 10.39 11.00
CA ASN A 126 16.44 11.46 12.00
C ASN A 126 17.85 12.08 12.14
N LYS A 127 18.91 11.31 11.90
CA LYS A 127 20.30 11.83 11.85
C LYS A 127 20.52 12.77 10.66
N HIS A 128 19.61 12.79 9.69
CA HIS A 128 19.69 13.57 8.46
C HIS A 128 18.41 14.42 8.27
N LYS A 129 17.83 14.92 9.36
CA LYS A 129 16.58 15.69 9.36
C LYS A 129 16.64 17.00 8.57
N GLU A 130 17.83 17.46 8.22
CA GLU A 130 18.08 18.62 7.38
C GLU A 130 17.74 18.39 5.90
N GLU A 131 17.64 17.12 5.47
CA GLU A 131 17.33 16.77 4.10
C GLU A 131 15.84 16.98 3.78
N ASN A 132 15.57 17.28 2.51
CA ASN A 132 14.24 17.22 1.93
C ASN A 132 14.08 15.87 1.22
N PHE A 133 13.31 14.96 1.80
CA PHE A 133 13.21 13.59 1.36
C PHE A 133 12.14 13.38 0.29
N LEU A 134 12.47 12.64 -0.76
CA LEU A 134 11.50 12.02 -1.66
C LEU A 134 11.24 10.58 -1.22
N LEU A 135 10.11 10.32 -0.58
CA LEU A 135 9.71 8.98 -0.14
C LEU A 135 9.09 8.20 -1.31
N THR A 136 9.83 7.23 -1.85
CA THR A 136 9.32 6.37 -2.93
C THR A 136 8.52 5.22 -2.34
N VAL A 137 7.28 5.03 -2.83
CA VAL A 137 6.39 3.97 -2.37
C VAL A 137 5.87 3.10 -3.51
N SER A 138 5.49 1.87 -3.16
CA SER A 138 4.67 1.01 -4.02
C SER A 138 3.22 1.03 -3.53
N GLU A 139 2.26 1.11 -4.41
CA GLU A 139 0.84 1.09 -4.05
C GLU A 139 0.25 -0.32 -4.21
N PRO A 140 -0.52 -0.84 -3.23
CA PRO A 140 -0.78 -0.26 -1.91
C PRO A 140 0.42 -0.32 -0.96
N HIS A 141 0.56 0.66 -0.06
CA HIS A 141 1.62 0.69 0.95
C HIS A 141 1.05 0.88 2.36
N LYS A 142 1.82 0.44 3.35
CA LYS A 142 1.48 0.67 4.76
C LYS A 142 1.67 2.16 5.10
N PRO A 143 0.77 2.78 5.86
CA PRO A 143 0.87 4.18 6.25
C PRO A 143 1.93 4.44 7.34
N GLU A 144 2.57 3.40 7.86
CA GLU A 144 3.49 3.43 8.99
C GLU A 144 4.68 4.38 8.75
N MET A 145 5.28 4.31 7.56
CA MET A 145 6.44 5.13 7.21
C MET A 145 6.09 6.62 7.09
N PRO A 146 5.11 7.06 6.29
CA PRO A 146 4.70 8.45 6.24
C PRO A 146 4.31 9.01 7.61
N LEU A 147 3.51 8.27 8.38
CA LEU A 147 3.07 8.68 9.72
C LEU A 147 4.25 8.86 10.69
N ALA A 148 5.24 7.98 10.62
CA ALA A 148 6.44 8.13 11.44
C ALA A 148 7.28 9.32 11.02
N MET A 149 7.44 9.58 9.73
CA MET A 149 8.17 10.74 9.22
C MET A 149 7.48 12.05 9.64
N GLU A 150 6.15 12.13 9.57
CA GLU A 150 5.37 13.26 10.09
C GLU A 150 5.57 13.46 11.60
N LYS A 151 5.51 12.37 12.38
CA LYS A 151 5.71 12.40 13.84
C LYS A 151 7.10 12.93 14.22
N HIS A 152 8.11 12.64 13.42
CA HIS A 152 9.50 13.09 13.62
C HIS A 152 9.80 14.45 12.97
N HIS A 153 8.79 15.12 12.39
CA HIS A 153 8.91 16.41 11.70
C HIS A 153 9.96 16.42 10.59
N LEU A 154 10.09 15.30 9.87
CA LEU A 154 10.96 15.23 8.69
C LEU A 154 10.25 15.89 7.50
N LYS A 155 11.00 16.62 6.69
CA LYS A 155 10.50 17.20 5.43
C LYS A 155 10.48 16.12 4.37
N PHE A 156 9.31 15.84 3.78
CA PHE A 156 9.23 14.84 2.72
C PHE A 156 8.00 15.01 1.83
N ASP A 157 8.14 14.59 0.60
CA ASP A 157 7.03 14.30 -0.30
C ASP A 157 6.96 12.80 -0.58
N LYS A 158 5.74 12.28 -0.65
CA LYS A 158 5.49 10.87 -0.94
C LYS A 158 5.09 10.71 -2.40
N VAL A 159 5.79 9.83 -3.12
CA VAL A 159 5.53 9.56 -4.53
C VAL A 159 5.44 8.07 -4.82
N VAL A 160 4.43 7.69 -5.60
CA VAL A 160 4.22 6.31 -6.06
C VAL A 160 5.09 6.07 -7.30
N PHE A 161 6.04 5.14 -7.21
CA PHE A 161 6.88 4.70 -8.31
C PHE A 161 6.57 3.28 -8.78
N ALA A 162 5.85 2.51 -7.99
CA ALA A 162 5.45 1.16 -8.35
C ALA A 162 4.02 0.89 -7.88
N ARG A 163 3.37 -0.09 -8.51
CA ARG A 163 2.00 -0.50 -8.18
C ARG A 163 1.89 -2.01 -8.24
N THR A 164 1.17 -2.59 -7.29
CA THR A 164 0.73 -3.97 -7.37
C THR A 164 -0.54 -4.02 -8.20
N VAL A 165 -0.51 -4.76 -9.29
CA VAL A 165 -1.64 -4.97 -10.20
C VAL A 165 -1.96 -6.44 -10.32
N SER A 166 -3.17 -6.77 -10.75
CA SER A 166 -3.55 -8.14 -11.08
C SER A 166 -2.67 -8.67 -12.22
N ALA A 167 -2.24 -9.91 -12.09
CA ALA A 167 -1.57 -10.62 -13.18
C ALA A 167 -2.60 -11.01 -14.25
N ASP A 168 -2.12 -11.45 -15.39
CA ASP A 168 -2.96 -12.10 -16.39
C ASP A 168 -3.30 -13.51 -15.89
N LEU A 169 -4.58 -13.83 -15.79
CA LEU A 169 -5.11 -15.10 -15.29
C LEU A 169 -5.97 -15.79 -16.35
N SER A 170 -5.87 -15.37 -17.61
CA SER A 170 -6.68 -15.87 -18.73
C SER A 170 -6.39 -17.33 -19.08
N ASP A 171 -5.22 -17.83 -18.71
CA ASP A 171 -4.77 -19.21 -18.95
C ASP A 171 -5.14 -20.20 -17.82
N ILE A 172 -5.83 -19.69 -16.76
CA ILE A 172 -6.21 -20.48 -15.60
C ILE A 172 -7.72 -20.67 -15.53
N ASN A 173 -8.15 -21.90 -15.19
CA ASN A 173 -9.49 -22.16 -14.70
C ASN A 173 -9.40 -22.58 -13.22
N VAL A 174 -9.84 -21.71 -12.31
CA VAL A 174 -9.77 -21.96 -10.86
C VAL A 174 -10.57 -23.18 -10.41
N ASN A 175 -11.57 -23.59 -11.18
CA ASN A 175 -12.42 -24.73 -10.87
C ASN A 175 -11.75 -26.09 -11.15
N ASP A 176 -10.58 -26.09 -11.81
CA ASP A 176 -9.76 -27.31 -12.03
C ASP A 176 -8.94 -27.69 -10.78
N TYR A 177 -8.98 -26.84 -9.74
CA TYR A 177 -8.21 -27.03 -8.52
C TYR A 177 -9.13 -27.32 -7.33
N ASP A 178 -8.68 -28.26 -6.50
CA ASP A 178 -9.37 -28.58 -5.25
C ASP A 178 -9.10 -27.51 -4.16
N ILE A 179 -7.91 -26.89 -4.20
CA ILE A 179 -7.52 -25.84 -3.24
C ILE A 179 -6.80 -24.70 -3.99
N LEU A 180 -7.18 -23.46 -3.64
CA LEU A 180 -6.48 -22.24 -4.03
C LEU A 180 -5.80 -21.63 -2.79
N ALA A 181 -4.47 -21.44 -2.82
CA ALA A 181 -3.69 -20.94 -1.69
C ALA A 181 -3.20 -19.51 -1.92
N PHE A 182 -3.62 -18.57 -1.06
CA PHE A 182 -3.35 -17.13 -1.16
C PHE A 182 -2.52 -16.62 -0.01
N TYR A 183 -1.63 -15.64 -0.27
CA TYR A 183 -0.68 -15.07 0.68
C TYR A 183 -0.87 -13.58 0.96
N SER A 184 -1.69 -12.89 0.15
CA SER A 184 -1.93 -11.46 0.33
C SER A 184 -3.37 -11.05 0.01
N PRO A 185 -3.88 -9.95 0.62
CA PRO A 185 -5.19 -9.39 0.27
C PRO A 185 -5.31 -9.00 -1.21
N SER A 186 -4.22 -8.53 -1.83
CA SER A 186 -4.23 -8.15 -3.25
C SER A 186 -4.46 -9.33 -4.17
N GLU A 187 -3.99 -10.54 -3.81
CA GLU A 187 -4.25 -11.77 -4.56
C GLU A 187 -5.73 -12.17 -4.50
N ILE A 188 -6.39 -11.96 -3.34
CA ILE A 188 -7.85 -12.16 -3.21
C ILE A 188 -8.61 -11.19 -4.11
N THR A 189 -8.19 -9.91 -4.14
CA THR A 189 -8.80 -8.91 -5.04
C THR A 189 -8.63 -9.33 -6.51
N SER A 190 -7.45 -9.82 -6.88
CA SER A 190 -7.18 -10.32 -8.23
C SER A 190 -8.04 -11.54 -8.58
N LEU A 191 -8.18 -12.48 -7.64
CA LEU A 191 -9.06 -13.66 -7.81
C LEU A 191 -10.49 -13.25 -8.15
N ILE A 192 -11.09 -12.38 -7.33
CA ILE A 192 -12.49 -11.97 -7.49
C ILE A 192 -12.70 -11.15 -8.75
N GLY A 193 -11.71 -10.30 -9.10
CA GLY A 193 -11.77 -9.53 -10.34
C GLY A 193 -11.74 -10.39 -11.60
N ALA A 194 -11.02 -11.51 -11.56
CA ALA A 194 -10.89 -12.42 -12.70
C ALA A 194 -11.97 -13.52 -12.72
N PHE A 195 -12.39 -13.99 -11.54
CA PHE A 195 -13.31 -15.13 -11.38
C PHE A 195 -14.47 -14.75 -10.44
N PRO A 196 -15.56 -14.20 -10.98
CA PRO A 196 -16.74 -13.81 -10.20
C PRO A 196 -17.40 -14.99 -9.47
N GLU A 197 -17.28 -16.19 -10.05
CA GLU A 197 -17.85 -17.42 -9.50
C GLU A 197 -16.77 -18.47 -9.30
N ILE A 198 -16.69 -19.01 -8.09
CA ILE A 198 -15.80 -20.11 -7.71
C ILE A 198 -16.68 -21.30 -7.36
N GLY A 199 -16.38 -22.46 -7.97
CA GLY A 199 -17.14 -23.68 -7.76
C GLY A 199 -17.15 -24.12 -6.29
N PRO A 200 -18.25 -24.76 -5.82
CA PRO A 200 -18.40 -25.16 -4.42
C PRO A 200 -17.40 -26.21 -3.95
N ASN A 201 -16.78 -26.89 -4.90
CA ASN A 201 -15.77 -27.92 -4.62
C ASN A 201 -14.38 -27.32 -4.36
N THR A 202 -14.08 -26.14 -4.89
CA THR A 202 -12.80 -25.44 -4.72
C THR A 202 -12.72 -24.81 -3.35
N LYS A 203 -11.70 -25.15 -2.58
CA LYS A 203 -11.47 -24.66 -1.22
C LYS A 203 -10.44 -23.53 -1.20
N ILE A 204 -10.65 -22.55 -0.33
CA ILE A 204 -9.75 -21.40 -0.20
C ILE A 204 -8.84 -21.62 1.01
N ALA A 205 -7.54 -21.50 0.80
CA ALA A 205 -6.51 -21.48 1.83
C ALA A 205 -5.85 -20.09 1.88
N THR A 206 -5.68 -19.53 3.07
CA THR A 206 -5.14 -18.18 3.25
C THR A 206 -3.97 -18.17 4.22
N PHE A 207 -2.98 -17.33 3.94
CA PHE A 207 -1.85 -17.08 4.84
C PHE A 207 -1.92 -15.66 5.41
N GLY A 208 -2.02 -15.59 6.73
CA GLY A 208 -2.10 -14.33 7.48
C GLY A 208 -3.53 -13.83 7.67
N HIS A 209 -3.75 -13.20 8.83
CA HIS A 209 -5.06 -12.67 9.24
C HIS A 209 -5.66 -11.72 8.22
N ASN A 210 -4.86 -10.80 7.67
CA ASN A 210 -5.34 -9.81 6.69
C ASN A 210 -5.83 -10.46 5.39
N THR A 211 -5.18 -11.54 4.93
CA THR A 211 -5.59 -12.29 3.74
C THR A 211 -6.89 -13.04 3.99
N THR A 212 -7.01 -13.69 5.17
CA THR A 212 -8.23 -14.35 5.60
C THR A 212 -9.38 -13.36 5.69
N GLN A 213 -9.16 -12.22 6.33
CA GLN A 213 -10.16 -11.16 6.45
C GLN A 213 -10.61 -10.63 5.07
N ALA A 214 -9.66 -10.45 4.13
CA ALA A 214 -9.98 -10.03 2.77
C ALA A 214 -10.85 -11.08 2.04
N ALA A 215 -10.56 -12.37 2.21
CA ALA A 215 -11.34 -13.44 1.62
C ALA A 215 -12.78 -13.48 2.19
N LEU A 216 -12.92 -13.44 3.51
CA LEU A 216 -14.22 -13.42 4.20
C LEU A 216 -15.05 -12.17 3.85
N ASN A 217 -14.41 -11.00 3.78
CA ASN A 217 -15.07 -9.73 3.42
C ASN A 217 -15.63 -9.74 1.99
N ASN A 218 -15.08 -10.58 1.12
CA ASN A 218 -15.55 -10.76 -0.25
C ASN A 218 -16.47 -11.98 -0.40
N GLY A 219 -16.96 -12.55 0.71
CA GLY A 219 -17.92 -13.64 0.71
C GLY A 219 -17.32 -15.03 0.40
N LEU A 220 -16.00 -15.16 0.36
CA LEU A 220 -15.36 -16.45 0.14
C LEU A 220 -15.40 -17.31 1.41
N VAL A 221 -15.60 -18.61 1.21
CA VAL A 221 -15.55 -19.60 2.29
C VAL A 221 -14.10 -20.09 2.45
N VAL A 222 -13.45 -19.68 3.53
CA VAL A 222 -12.07 -20.10 3.83
C VAL A 222 -12.09 -21.42 4.56
N SER A 223 -11.38 -22.41 4.04
CA SER A 223 -11.28 -23.78 4.62
C SER A 223 -9.97 -24.03 5.35
N VAL A 224 -8.91 -23.29 5.01
CA VAL A 224 -7.57 -23.43 5.61
C VAL A 224 -7.01 -22.06 5.93
N MET A 225 -6.51 -21.87 7.15
CA MET A 225 -5.81 -20.65 7.57
C MET A 225 -4.45 -21.01 8.18
N ALA A 226 -3.43 -20.25 7.78
CA ALA A 226 -2.10 -20.24 8.38
C ALA A 226 -1.64 -18.78 8.59
N PRO A 227 -0.69 -18.48 9.50
CA PRO A 227 -0.16 -19.40 10.50
C PRO A 227 -1.16 -19.64 11.66
N SER A 228 -1.07 -20.81 12.25
CA SER A 228 -1.71 -21.16 13.52
C SER A 228 -0.70 -21.86 14.42
N PRO A 229 -0.99 -22.04 15.74
CA PRO A 229 -0.09 -22.77 16.64
C PRO A 229 0.26 -24.18 16.14
N GLU A 230 -0.70 -24.87 15.51
CA GLU A 230 -0.53 -26.21 14.97
C GLU A 230 0.09 -26.23 13.55
N ALA A 231 -0.03 -25.11 12.83
CA ALA A 231 0.37 -24.99 11.42
C ALA A 231 1.06 -23.63 11.17
N PRO A 232 2.35 -23.48 11.50
CA PRO A 232 3.07 -22.23 11.33
C PRO A 232 3.35 -21.85 9.86
N SER A 233 3.14 -22.76 8.92
CA SER A 233 3.31 -22.55 7.48
C SER A 233 2.08 -22.98 6.69
N MET A 234 1.91 -22.43 5.48
CA MET A 234 0.84 -22.83 4.57
C MET A 234 0.90 -24.33 4.25
N THR A 235 2.10 -24.86 3.98
CA THR A 235 2.28 -26.27 3.67
C THR A 235 1.86 -27.18 4.81
N LYS A 236 2.17 -26.78 6.06
CA LYS A 236 1.72 -27.54 7.24
C LYS A 236 0.19 -27.47 7.43
N ALA A 237 -0.41 -26.33 7.20
CA ALA A 237 -1.87 -26.19 7.27
C ALA A 237 -2.58 -27.03 6.19
N LEU A 238 -2.06 -27.01 4.98
CA LEU A 238 -2.56 -27.85 3.88
C LEU A 238 -2.39 -29.33 4.20
N GLU A 239 -1.25 -29.74 4.79
CA GLU A 239 -1.03 -31.12 5.19
C GLU A 239 -2.10 -31.61 6.19
N LEU A 240 -2.36 -30.81 7.24
CA LEU A 240 -3.38 -31.15 8.23
C LEU A 240 -4.77 -31.21 7.62
N TYR A 241 -5.10 -30.29 6.74
CA TYR A 241 -6.38 -30.28 6.02
C TYR A 241 -6.55 -31.50 5.13
N ILE A 242 -5.53 -31.84 4.33
CA ILE A 242 -5.54 -33.01 3.43
C ILE A 242 -5.72 -34.31 4.24
N LYS A 243 -5.05 -34.44 5.39
CA LYS A 243 -5.21 -35.60 6.28
C LYS A 243 -6.65 -35.77 6.75
N LYS A 244 -7.28 -34.69 7.24
CA LYS A 244 -8.68 -34.71 7.72
C LYS A 244 -9.64 -35.10 6.58
N VAL A 245 -9.53 -34.44 5.43
CA VAL A 245 -10.39 -34.71 4.26
C VAL A 245 -10.21 -36.15 3.78
N ASN A 246 -8.98 -36.67 3.71
CA ASN A 246 -8.69 -38.05 3.30
C ASN A 246 -9.19 -39.09 4.32
N ALA A 247 -9.30 -38.73 5.59
CA ALA A 247 -9.92 -39.57 6.63
C ALA A 247 -11.47 -39.51 6.61
N GLY A 248 -12.05 -38.66 5.73
CA GLY A 248 -13.50 -38.49 5.64
C GLY A 248 -14.08 -37.55 6.68
N GLU A 249 -13.21 -36.79 7.38
CA GLU A 249 -13.65 -35.80 8.37
C GLU A 249 -14.20 -34.55 7.66
N GLU A 250 -15.31 -34.03 8.18
CA GLU A 250 -15.83 -32.74 7.76
C GLU A 250 -15.06 -31.62 8.46
N VAL A 251 -14.50 -30.71 7.68
CA VAL A 251 -13.74 -29.56 8.21
C VAL A 251 -14.62 -28.32 8.13
N ALA A 252 -14.96 -27.76 9.29
CA ALA A 252 -15.75 -26.54 9.36
C ALA A 252 -15.00 -25.35 8.72
N PRO A 253 -15.74 -24.45 8.04
CA PRO A 253 -15.16 -23.22 7.51
C PRO A 253 -14.53 -22.36 8.61
N ILE A 254 -13.45 -21.65 8.26
CA ILE A 254 -12.78 -20.71 9.15
C ILE A 254 -13.65 -19.47 9.34
N THR A 255 -13.84 -19.09 10.60
CA THR A 255 -14.46 -17.81 10.99
C THR A 255 -13.47 -17.02 11.84
N LEU A 256 -13.44 -15.71 11.67
CA LEU A 256 -12.67 -14.82 12.55
C LEU A 256 -13.61 -14.26 13.60
N ASP A 257 -13.20 -14.30 14.86
CA ASP A 257 -13.96 -13.78 16.03
C ASP A 257 -15.39 -14.31 16.17
N GLY A 258 -15.63 -15.55 15.75
CA GLY A 258 -16.96 -16.20 15.84
C GLY A 258 -18.02 -15.62 14.92
N GLN A 259 -17.64 -14.80 13.94
CA GLN A 259 -18.56 -14.12 13.02
C GLN A 259 -18.65 -14.82 11.67
N SER A 260 -19.86 -14.91 11.13
CA SER A 260 -20.08 -15.42 9.78
C SER A 260 -19.47 -14.49 8.71
N PRO A 261 -19.09 -15.04 7.53
CA PRO A 261 -18.69 -14.24 6.38
C PRO A 261 -19.78 -13.17 6.07
N GLY A 262 -19.41 -11.89 6.04
CA GLY A 262 -20.33 -10.77 5.84
C GLY A 262 -20.63 -9.96 7.10
N GLN A 263 -20.76 -10.55 8.27
CA GLN A 263 -20.95 -9.79 9.53
C GLN A 263 -19.69 -9.05 9.97
N ALA A 264 -18.52 -9.67 9.78
CA ALA A 264 -17.22 -9.03 10.02
C ALA A 264 -16.98 -7.81 9.10
N TYR A 265 -17.52 -7.82 7.89
CA TYR A 265 -17.43 -6.69 6.95
C TYR A 265 -18.23 -5.48 7.43
N ILE A 266 -19.47 -5.69 7.86
CA ILE A 266 -20.36 -4.63 8.36
C ILE A 266 -19.75 -3.99 9.61
N GLN A 267 -19.29 -4.79 10.58
CA GLN A 267 -18.68 -4.26 11.81
C GLN A 267 -17.34 -3.56 11.58
N ALA A 268 -16.51 -4.01 10.64
CA ALA A 268 -15.28 -3.33 10.26
C ALA A 268 -15.54 -1.98 9.57
N GLN A 269 -16.62 -1.85 8.80
CA GLN A 269 -17.07 -0.59 8.19
C GLN A 269 -17.61 0.36 9.26
N ASP A 270 -18.42 -0.14 10.18
CA ASP A 270 -18.98 0.65 11.29
C ASP A 270 -17.89 1.15 12.25
N ALA A 271 -16.89 0.32 12.58
CA ALA A 271 -15.74 0.71 13.39
C ALA A 271 -14.86 1.79 12.70
N LYS A 272 -14.72 1.73 11.38
CA LYS A 272 -14.04 2.78 10.59
C LYS A 272 -14.86 4.07 10.52
N ALA A 273 -16.19 3.98 10.45
CA ALA A 273 -17.10 5.13 10.44
C ALA A 273 -17.09 5.86 11.80
N ILE A 274 -17.06 5.12 12.90
CA ILE A 274 -17.00 5.66 14.27
C ILE A 274 -15.68 6.39 14.52
N LYS A 275 -14.55 5.87 14.05
CA LYS A 275 -13.23 6.53 14.15
C LYS A 275 -13.09 7.79 13.29
N ARG A 276 -13.98 8.03 12.32
CA ARG A 276 -13.97 9.21 11.43
C ARG A 276 -14.86 10.36 11.90
N LYS A 277 -15.68 10.19 12.95
CA LYS A 277 -16.44 11.30 13.54
C LYS A 277 -15.54 12.09 14.46
N PRO A 278 -15.28 13.41 14.21
CA PRO A 278 -14.56 14.24 15.17
C PRO A 278 -15.38 14.35 16.44
N ALA A 279 -14.73 14.20 17.60
CA ALA A 279 -15.34 14.42 18.89
C ALA A 279 -15.87 15.85 18.99
N VAL A 280 -17.19 16.01 18.91
CA VAL A 280 -17.84 17.28 19.22
C VAL A 280 -17.69 17.50 20.72
N LYS A 281 -16.81 18.42 21.10
CA LYS A 281 -16.71 18.89 22.48
C LYS A 281 -18.02 19.57 22.87
N SER A 282 -18.84 18.92 23.67
CA SER A 282 -19.97 19.52 24.33
C SER A 282 -19.48 20.46 25.43
N ALA A 283 -19.42 21.74 25.13
CA ALA A 283 -19.28 22.75 26.16
C ALA A 283 -20.65 23.01 26.77
N ALA A 284 -20.92 22.38 27.89
CA ALA A 284 -22.03 22.73 28.75
C ALA A 284 -21.71 24.09 29.41
N LYS A 285 -22.38 25.17 28.99
CA LYS A 285 -22.48 26.42 29.76
C LYS A 285 -23.82 26.43 30.48
N SER A 286 -23.77 26.35 31.78
CA SER A 286 -24.88 26.66 32.70
C SER A 286 -25.36 28.09 32.49
N SER A 287 -26.62 28.24 32.13
CA SER A 287 -27.30 29.54 32.09
C SER A 287 -27.97 29.81 33.43
N THR A 288 -27.52 30.81 34.15
CA THR A 288 -28.26 31.43 35.24
C THR A 288 -29.08 32.59 34.66
N VAL A 289 -30.37 32.48 34.83
CA VAL A 289 -31.38 33.49 34.48
C VAL A 289 -31.21 34.70 35.37
N LYS A 290 -31.15 35.91 34.81
CA LYS A 290 -31.62 37.16 35.44
C LYS A 290 -32.28 38.07 34.41
N THR A 291 -33.57 38.30 34.65
CA THR A 291 -34.49 39.25 34.08
C THR A 291 -34.09 40.70 34.40
N ALA A 292 -34.17 41.62 33.45
CA ALA A 292 -34.69 42.99 33.60
C ALA A 292 -34.59 43.79 32.27
N THR A 293 -35.76 44.07 31.70
CA THR A 293 -36.42 45.35 31.38
C THR A 293 -35.71 46.39 30.48
N THR A 294 -36.28 46.52 29.29
CA THR A 294 -36.62 47.74 28.51
C THR A 294 -35.74 49.00 28.59
N LYS A 295 -35.26 49.50 27.42
CA LYS A 295 -35.72 50.80 26.86
C LYS A 295 -35.16 51.06 25.45
N THR A 296 -36.09 51.45 24.62
CA THR A 296 -36.09 52.08 23.31
C THR A 296 -35.21 53.29 23.22
N THR A 297 -34.47 53.49 22.14
CA THR A 297 -34.55 54.78 21.37
C THR A 297 -33.79 54.69 20.04
N ALA A 298 -34.32 55.36 19.08
CA ALA A 298 -34.11 55.36 17.66
C ALA A 298 -33.07 56.36 17.16
N ALA A 299 -32.79 56.19 15.85
CA ALA A 299 -32.35 57.22 14.87
C ALA A 299 -30.85 57.55 14.85
N LYS A 300 -30.17 57.70 13.75
CA LYS A 300 -30.40 58.29 12.44
C LYS A 300 -29.10 58.21 11.62
N THR A 301 -29.19 57.80 10.39
CA THR A 301 -28.78 58.41 9.11
C THR A 301 -27.53 59.26 9.03
N THR A 302 -26.63 58.97 8.06
CA THR A 302 -26.18 59.80 6.90
C THR A 302 -24.88 59.16 6.37
N ALA A 303 -24.76 58.70 5.18
CA ALA A 303 -24.69 59.18 3.80
C ALA A 303 -23.52 60.15 3.49
N ALA A 304 -22.88 59.81 2.43
CA ALA A 304 -22.13 60.63 1.45
C ALA A 304 -20.62 60.30 1.39
N LYS A 305 -20.09 59.92 0.28
CA LYS A 305 -20.04 60.31 -1.12
C LYS A 305 -18.61 60.72 -1.54
N THR A 306 -18.18 60.14 -2.65
CA THR A 306 -17.38 60.74 -3.76
C THR A 306 -15.91 61.09 -3.51
N ALA A 307 -14.92 60.96 -4.39
CA ALA A 307 -14.76 60.88 -5.85
C ALA A 307 -13.31 60.44 -6.12
N ALA A 308 -12.96 59.67 -7.09
CA ALA A 308 -12.62 59.92 -8.48
C ALA A 308 -11.53 60.97 -8.75
N THR A 309 -10.48 60.59 -9.46
CA THR A 309 -9.87 61.26 -10.62
C THR A 309 -8.49 60.65 -10.89
N THR A 310 -8.33 59.96 -11.99
CA THR A 310 -7.84 60.20 -13.35
C THR A 310 -6.36 60.57 -13.56
N ALA A 311 -5.74 59.74 -14.37
CA ALA A 311 -4.94 60.04 -15.58
C ALA A 311 -3.48 60.48 -15.35
N THR A 312 -2.47 60.14 -16.12
CA THR A 312 -2.29 60.11 -17.56
C THR A 312 -0.93 59.51 -17.95
N ALA A 313 -0.89 58.94 -19.10
CA ALA A 313 0.18 58.43 -19.94
C ALA A 313 1.40 59.29 -20.22
N LYS A 314 2.54 58.67 -20.64
CA LYS A 314 3.39 59.01 -21.79
C LYS A 314 4.56 57.98 -21.85
N LYS A 315 4.69 57.14 -22.81
CA LYS A 315 5.29 57.14 -24.16
C LYS A 315 6.70 57.75 -24.28
N SER A 316 7.67 56.90 -24.63
CA SER A 316 8.63 57.07 -25.76
C SER A 316 9.74 55.99 -25.58
N ARG A 317 9.94 55.04 -26.44
CA ARG A 317 10.48 54.95 -27.80
C ARG A 317 12.02 54.97 -27.88
N VAL A 318 12.55 53.89 -28.54
CA VAL A 318 13.67 53.84 -29.52
C VAL A 318 15.03 53.58 -28.85
N SER A 319 15.89 52.65 -29.19
CA SER A 319 16.25 51.96 -30.43
C SER A 319 17.38 50.97 -30.15
N THR A 320 17.41 49.86 -30.86
CA THR A 320 18.58 49.05 -31.24
C THR A 320 19.55 49.87 -32.13
N PRO A 321 20.83 49.47 -32.44
CA PRO A 321 21.24 48.15 -32.89
C PRO A 321 22.71 47.72 -32.58
N SER A 322 22.96 46.43 -32.92
CA SER A 322 24.14 45.76 -33.48
C SER A 322 25.57 45.99 -32.95
N LYS A 323 26.20 44.96 -32.52
CA LYS A 323 27.26 44.21 -33.24
C LYS A 323 27.35 42.78 -32.71
#